data_620e141bb20f1f520f4de5064394a5fe
#
_entry.id   620e141bb20f1f520f4de5064394a5fe
#
_cell.length_a   1.000
_cell.length_b   1.000
_cell.length_c   1.000
_cell.angle_alpha   90.00
_cell.angle_beta   90.00
_cell.angle_gamma   90.00
#
_symmetry.space_group_name_H-M   'P 1'
#
loop_
_entity.id
_entity.type
_entity.pdbx_description
1 polymer ?
#
loop_
_entity_poly.entity_id
_entity_poly.type
_entity_poly.pdbx_seq_one_letter_code
_entity_poly.pdbx_strand_id
1 'polypeptide(L)'
;MTLKTYNQMAKIKHNNFLDTVNEVFTDAKQEGVMHLYAEGDDFTGRTIGINNRKLFHFGTTGYLGLEQDARLKAAAIDAITKYGTQFPLSKSYISNPLYKELEEKLTQMYQNPIIITKNSTLGHMGVIPN
;
A
#
# COMPACT_ATOMS: atom_id res chain seq x y z
N MET A 1 -24.10 -32.66 -7.77
CA MET A 1 -22.68 -32.42 -8.13
C MET A 1 -21.91 -32.27 -6.81
N THR A 2 -21.05 -33.21 -6.49
CA THR A 2 -20.37 -33.23 -5.19
C THR A 2 -19.15 -32.28 -5.19
N LEU A 3 -18.80 -31.72 -4.03
CA LEU A 3 -17.61 -30.87 -3.85
C LEU A 3 -16.33 -31.50 -4.42
N LYS A 4 -16.20 -32.83 -4.37
CA LYS A 4 -15.09 -33.56 -5.00
C LYS A 4 -15.03 -33.38 -6.53
N THR A 5 -16.18 -33.37 -7.19
CA THR A 5 -16.26 -33.24 -8.65
C THR A 5 -15.94 -31.81 -9.09
N TYR A 6 -16.35 -30.79 -8.29
CA TYR A 6 -16.04 -29.39 -8.55
C TYR A 6 -14.53 -29.12 -8.43
N ASN A 7 -13.88 -29.60 -7.38
CA ASN A 7 -12.43 -29.48 -7.19
C ASN A 7 -11.62 -30.17 -8.29
N GLN A 8 -12.11 -31.33 -8.80
CA GLN A 8 -11.46 -32.03 -9.90
C GLN A 8 -11.57 -31.23 -11.23
N MET A 9 -12.74 -30.63 -11.50
CA MET A 9 -12.94 -29.79 -12.68
C MET A 9 -12.15 -28.50 -12.60
N ALA A 10 -12.00 -27.91 -11.42
CA ALA A 10 -11.17 -26.72 -11.21
C ALA A 10 -9.69 -27.02 -11.46
N LYS A 11 -9.18 -28.16 -10.99
CA LYS A 11 -7.81 -28.61 -11.27
C LYS A 11 -7.51 -28.81 -12.75
N ILE A 12 -8.46 -29.35 -13.51
CA ILE A 12 -8.31 -29.55 -14.96
C ILE A 12 -8.26 -28.21 -15.70
N LYS A 13 -8.93 -27.18 -15.17
CA LYS A 13 -9.08 -25.88 -15.84
C LYS A 13 -7.92 -24.92 -15.58
N HIS A 14 -7.19 -25.07 -14.48
CA HIS A 14 -6.17 -24.12 -14.04
C HIS A 14 -4.72 -24.62 -14.15
N ASN A 15 -4.54 -25.80 -14.67
CA ASN A 15 -3.18 -26.36 -14.89
C ASN A 15 -2.30 -26.37 -13.62
N ASN A 16 -1.13 -26.91 -13.73
CA ASN A 16 -0.12 -27.02 -12.68
C ASN A 16 0.30 -25.67 -12.05
N PHE A 17 -0.06 -24.53 -12.65
CA PHE A 17 0.32 -23.20 -12.16
C PHE A 17 -0.17 -22.93 -10.73
N LEU A 18 -1.45 -23.17 -10.44
CA LEU A 18 -1.98 -22.94 -9.08
C LEU A 18 -1.41 -23.93 -8.06
N ASP A 19 -1.20 -25.18 -8.46
CA ASP A 19 -0.57 -26.18 -7.60
C ASP A 19 0.88 -25.75 -7.30
N THR A 20 1.65 -25.35 -8.31
CA THR A 20 3.03 -24.85 -8.16
C THR A 20 3.09 -23.59 -7.29
N VAL A 21 2.21 -22.62 -7.52
CA VAL A 21 2.14 -21.42 -6.69
C VAL A 21 1.85 -21.77 -5.23
N ASN A 22 0.87 -22.66 -5.01
CA ASN A 22 0.49 -23.07 -3.66
C ASN A 22 1.63 -23.83 -2.93
N GLU A 23 2.38 -24.64 -3.65
CA GLU A 23 3.56 -25.34 -3.16
C GLU A 23 4.65 -24.35 -2.73
N VAL A 24 5.02 -23.42 -3.62
CA VAL A 24 6.02 -22.34 -3.33
C VAL A 24 5.59 -21.50 -2.12
N PHE A 25 4.32 -21.11 -2.03
CA PHE A 25 3.82 -20.35 -0.89
C PHE A 25 3.85 -21.15 0.42
N THR A 26 3.55 -22.45 0.33
CA THR A 26 3.58 -23.33 1.51
C THR A 26 5.00 -23.49 2.02
N ASP A 27 5.93 -23.76 1.14
CA ASP A 27 7.35 -23.90 1.47
C ASP A 27 7.92 -22.59 2.05
N ALA A 28 7.63 -21.46 1.41
CA ALA A 28 8.07 -20.15 1.88
C ALA A 28 7.52 -19.78 3.27
N LYS A 29 6.30 -20.23 3.60
CA LYS A 29 5.75 -20.10 4.96
C LYS A 29 6.48 -20.98 5.97
N GLN A 30 6.73 -22.25 5.61
CA GLN A 30 7.45 -23.19 6.47
C GLN A 30 8.87 -22.74 6.76
N GLU A 31 9.54 -22.17 5.76
CA GLU A 31 10.87 -21.58 5.88
C GLU A 31 10.88 -20.20 6.62
N GLY A 32 9.72 -19.69 6.98
CA GLY A 32 9.59 -18.43 7.71
C GLY A 32 10.02 -17.19 6.93
N VAL A 33 9.85 -17.21 5.61
CA VAL A 33 10.15 -16.05 4.72
C VAL A 33 8.91 -15.37 4.17
N MET A 34 7.74 -15.92 4.44
CA MET A 34 6.45 -15.34 4.05
C MET A 34 5.45 -15.31 5.20
N HIS A 35 4.44 -14.43 5.10
CA HIS A 35 3.40 -14.22 6.10
C HIS A 35 3.96 -13.90 7.50
N LEU A 36 5.03 -13.13 7.53
CA LEU A 36 5.60 -12.62 8.75
C LEU A 36 4.78 -11.43 9.27
N TYR A 37 4.67 -11.33 10.57
CA TYR A 37 4.02 -10.23 11.25
C TYR A 37 5.05 -9.42 12.03
N ALA A 38 4.94 -8.10 11.92
CA ALA A 38 5.75 -7.22 12.74
C ALA A 38 5.36 -7.36 14.21
N GLU A 39 6.33 -7.39 15.07
CA GLU A 39 6.18 -7.44 16.52
C GLU A 39 6.57 -6.10 17.15
N GLY A 40 5.90 -5.75 18.25
CA GLY A 40 6.13 -4.52 18.99
C GLY A 40 5.23 -3.37 18.55
N ASP A 41 5.24 -2.33 19.36
CA ASP A 41 4.37 -1.17 19.21
C ASP A 41 5.04 -0.01 18.48
N ASP A 42 6.35 -0.10 18.26
CA ASP A 42 7.18 0.94 17.67
C ASP A 42 7.72 0.55 16.30
N PHE A 43 7.28 1.25 15.28
CA PHE A 43 7.89 1.18 13.98
C PHE A 43 8.75 2.44 13.75
N THR A 44 10.06 2.27 13.75
CA THR A 44 11.01 3.38 13.60
C THR A 44 11.30 3.77 12.15
N GLY A 45 10.70 3.07 11.18
CA GLY A 45 10.98 3.22 9.75
C GLY A 45 12.25 2.50 9.28
N ARG A 46 13.11 2.03 10.19
CA ARG A 46 14.39 1.37 9.83
C ARG A 46 14.53 -0.04 10.34
N THR A 47 13.94 -0.32 11.48
CA THR A 47 14.03 -1.63 12.12
C THR A 47 12.65 -2.15 12.44
N ILE A 48 12.50 -3.48 12.41
CA ILE A 48 11.26 -4.18 12.69
C ILE A 48 11.56 -5.40 13.55
N GLY A 49 10.68 -5.70 14.50
CA GLY A 49 10.70 -6.95 15.25
C GLY A 49 9.99 -8.06 14.48
N ILE A 50 10.63 -9.21 14.33
CA ILE A 50 10.03 -10.41 13.74
C ILE A 50 10.63 -11.62 14.46
N ASN A 51 9.80 -12.52 14.99
CA ASN A 51 10.20 -13.75 15.69
C ASN A 51 11.23 -13.46 16.79
N ASN A 52 10.93 -12.49 17.64
CA ASN A 52 11.81 -12.01 18.73
C ASN A 52 13.20 -11.52 18.27
N ARG A 53 13.35 -11.16 17.01
CA ARG A 53 14.59 -10.60 16.45
C ARG A 53 14.34 -9.20 15.92
N LYS A 54 15.25 -8.29 16.18
CA LYS A 54 15.26 -6.95 15.60
C LYS A 54 16.05 -6.98 14.30
N LEU A 55 15.38 -6.68 13.20
CA LEU A 55 15.92 -6.74 11.85
C LEU A 55 15.89 -5.36 11.20
N PHE A 56 16.84 -5.08 10.30
CA PHE A 56 16.74 -3.93 9.43
C PHE A 56 15.65 -4.17 8.39
N HIS A 57 14.79 -3.17 8.19
CA HIS A 57 13.68 -3.25 7.27
C HIS A 57 13.96 -2.45 6.00
N PHE A 58 14.16 -3.15 4.89
CA PHE A 58 14.41 -2.57 3.57
C PHE A 58 13.18 -2.59 2.66
N GLY A 59 12.08 -3.15 3.11
CA GLY A 59 10.82 -3.25 2.35
C GLY A 59 9.88 -2.05 2.50
N THR A 60 10.31 -0.97 3.17
CA THR A 60 9.49 0.24 3.27
C THR A 60 9.62 1.10 2.02
N THR A 61 8.53 1.75 1.64
CA THR A 61 8.51 2.78 0.60
C THR A 61 8.62 4.20 1.19
N GLY A 62 9.02 4.32 2.46
CA GLY A 62 9.26 5.58 3.14
C GLY A 62 10.50 6.28 2.61
N TYR A 63 10.30 7.22 1.70
CA TYR A 63 11.40 8.00 1.14
C TYR A 63 11.95 8.99 2.17
N LEU A 64 13.28 9.08 2.26
CA LEU A 64 13.99 9.98 3.16
C LEU A 64 13.70 9.79 4.66
N GLY A 65 13.01 8.72 5.05
CA GLY A 65 12.60 8.48 6.44
C GLY A 65 11.54 9.46 6.94
N LEU A 66 10.80 10.09 6.03
CA LEU A 66 9.81 11.12 6.37
C LEU A 66 8.55 10.55 7.03
N GLU A 67 8.30 9.25 6.94
CA GLU A 67 7.17 8.58 7.60
C GLU A 67 7.16 8.75 9.12
N GLN A 68 8.31 9.05 9.71
CA GLN A 68 8.46 9.29 11.15
C GLN A 68 8.64 10.77 11.52
N ASP A 69 8.64 11.67 10.53
CA ASP A 69 8.79 13.12 10.78
C ASP A 69 7.63 13.65 11.63
N ALA A 70 7.97 14.32 12.73
CA ALA A 70 6.98 14.83 13.68
C ALA A 70 6.03 15.86 13.05
N ARG A 71 6.51 16.65 12.08
CA ARG A 71 5.69 17.65 11.37
C ARG A 71 4.65 16.99 10.50
N LEU A 72 5.01 15.90 9.80
CA LEU A 72 4.08 15.14 8.97
C LEU A 72 3.04 14.40 9.82
N LYS A 73 3.46 13.81 10.95
CA LYS A 73 2.54 13.20 11.90
C LYS A 73 1.55 14.22 12.46
N ALA A 74 2.03 15.39 12.89
CA ALA A 74 1.18 16.44 13.40
C ALA A 74 0.18 16.93 12.36
N ALA A 75 0.61 17.13 11.11
CA ALA A 75 -0.28 17.51 10.01
C ALA A 75 -1.34 16.45 9.71
N ALA A 76 -0.99 15.16 9.77
CA ALA A 76 -1.93 14.06 9.59
C ALA A 76 -2.98 14.03 10.73
N ILE A 77 -2.56 14.21 11.97
CA ILE A 77 -3.46 14.28 13.14
C ILE A 77 -4.41 15.48 13.00
N ASP A 78 -3.91 16.64 12.64
CA ASP A 78 -4.74 17.84 12.41
C ASP A 78 -5.76 17.61 11.29
N ALA A 79 -5.34 17.01 10.17
CA ALA A 79 -6.23 16.69 9.06
C ALA A 79 -7.34 15.68 9.48
N ILE A 80 -6.99 14.64 10.24
CA ILE A 80 -7.97 13.68 10.75
C ILE A 80 -8.94 14.37 11.72
N THR A 81 -8.45 15.24 12.58
CA THR A 81 -9.28 16.00 13.53
C THR A 81 -10.28 16.90 12.82
N LYS A 82 -9.88 17.54 11.74
CA LYS A 82 -10.73 18.47 10.97
C LYS A 82 -11.69 17.79 10.01
N TYR A 83 -11.25 16.74 9.35
CA TYR A 83 -11.98 16.13 8.22
C TYR A 83 -12.46 14.71 8.50
N GLY A 84 -12.10 14.13 9.65
CA GLY A 84 -12.40 12.74 9.99
C GLY A 84 -11.44 11.74 9.33
N THR A 85 -11.65 10.47 9.64
CA THR A 85 -10.82 9.36 9.10
C THR A 85 -11.18 8.99 7.67
N GLN A 86 -12.35 9.38 7.21
CA GLN A 86 -12.81 9.18 5.84
C GLN A 86 -13.45 10.46 5.32
N PHE A 87 -12.94 10.95 4.22
CA PHE A 87 -13.56 12.03 3.47
C PHE A 87 -13.95 11.50 2.09
N PRO A 88 -15.23 11.59 1.70
CA PRO A 88 -15.67 11.10 0.40
C PRO A 88 -15.01 11.92 -0.71
N LEU A 89 -14.10 11.28 -1.42
CA LEU A 89 -13.30 11.91 -2.46
C LEU A 89 -13.64 11.31 -3.82
N SER A 90 -14.59 11.92 -4.47
CA SER A 90 -14.62 11.91 -5.91
C SER A 90 -14.12 13.27 -6.38
N LYS A 91 -12.93 13.36 -6.94
CA LYS A 91 -12.42 14.61 -7.51
C LYS A 91 -13.36 15.24 -8.54
N SER A 92 -14.26 14.44 -9.11
CA SER A 92 -15.26 14.88 -10.07
C SER A 92 -16.35 15.78 -9.45
N TYR A 93 -16.66 15.59 -8.17
CA TYR A 93 -17.76 16.31 -7.51
C TYR A 93 -17.25 17.18 -6.36
N ILE A 94 -16.57 16.59 -5.40
CA ILE A 94 -16.07 17.27 -4.20
C ILE A 94 -14.69 16.73 -3.88
N SER A 95 -13.78 17.63 -3.54
CA SER A 95 -12.42 17.31 -3.08
C SER A 95 -12.14 17.97 -1.74
N ASN A 96 -11.27 17.33 -0.94
CA ASN A 96 -10.73 17.96 0.25
C ASN A 96 -9.84 19.13 -0.18
N PRO A 97 -9.95 20.31 0.47
CA PRO A 97 -9.15 21.49 0.11
C PRO A 97 -7.63 21.24 0.18
N LEU A 98 -7.16 20.31 1.00
CA LEU A 98 -5.74 19.95 1.07
C LEU A 98 -5.18 19.43 -0.25
N TYR A 99 -6.00 18.76 -1.08
CA TYR A 99 -5.57 18.32 -2.41
C TYR A 99 -5.26 19.51 -3.33
N LYS A 100 -6.15 20.50 -3.31
CA LYS A 100 -5.96 21.72 -4.11
C LYS A 100 -4.68 22.46 -3.66
N GLU A 101 -4.51 22.66 -2.37
CA GLU A 101 -3.32 23.32 -1.82
C GLU A 101 -2.02 22.58 -2.18
N LEU A 102 -2.03 21.26 -2.14
CA LEU A 102 -0.87 20.44 -2.50
C LEU A 102 -0.58 20.53 -4.01
N GLU A 103 -1.59 20.43 -4.86
CA GLU A 103 -1.46 20.60 -6.32
C GLU A 103 -0.90 21.98 -6.68
N GLU A 104 -1.38 23.04 -6.05
CA GLU A 104 -0.89 24.40 -6.24
C GLU A 104 0.58 24.55 -5.83
N LYS A 105 0.95 24.04 -4.64
CA LYS A 105 2.34 24.08 -4.17
C LYS A 105 3.29 23.30 -5.08
N LEU A 106 2.91 22.12 -5.50
CA LEU A 106 3.72 21.32 -6.39
C LEU A 106 3.81 21.95 -7.81
N THR A 107 2.73 22.52 -8.30
CA THR A 107 2.72 23.27 -9.56
C THR A 107 3.71 24.45 -9.50
N GLN A 108 3.76 25.18 -8.39
CA GLN A 108 4.72 26.25 -8.18
C GLN A 108 6.17 25.73 -8.13
N MET A 109 6.41 24.61 -7.47
CA MET A 109 7.75 24.01 -7.36
C MET A 109 8.28 23.51 -8.71
N TYR A 110 7.45 22.82 -9.47
CA TYR A 110 7.86 22.17 -10.72
C TYR A 110 7.60 23.02 -11.97
N GLN A 111 6.92 24.15 -11.83
CA GLN A 111 6.53 25.05 -12.94
C GLN A 111 5.73 24.32 -14.05
N ASN A 112 4.99 23.28 -13.67
CA ASN A 112 4.16 22.47 -14.54
C ASN A 112 2.84 22.14 -13.85
N PRO A 113 1.73 22.00 -14.57
CA PRO A 113 0.47 21.55 -13.99
C PRO A 113 0.62 20.19 -13.31
N ILE A 114 0.19 20.08 -12.07
CA ILE A 114 0.26 18.85 -11.28
C ILE A 114 -1.15 18.39 -10.91
N ILE A 115 -1.39 17.10 -11.08
CA ILE A 115 -2.59 16.41 -10.60
C ILE A 115 -2.17 15.30 -9.65
N ILE A 116 -2.79 15.27 -8.48
CA ILE A 116 -2.52 14.24 -7.47
C ILE A 116 -3.53 13.11 -7.64
N THR A 117 -3.02 11.89 -7.60
CA THR A 117 -3.81 10.65 -7.58
C THR A 117 -3.60 9.90 -6.27
N LYS A 118 -4.52 8.99 -5.92
CA LYS A 118 -4.40 8.20 -4.67
C LYS A 118 -3.17 7.31 -4.64
N ASN A 119 -2.75 6.82 -5.79
CA ASN A 119 -1.53 6.03 -5.95
C ASN A 119 -1.04 6.12 -7.41
N SER A 120 0.20 5.70 -7.63
CA SER A 120 0.84 5.71 -8.95
C SER A 120 0.10 4.85 -9.99
N THR A 121 -0.47 3.73 -9.60
CA THR A 121 -1.22 2.85 -10.51
C THR A 121 -2.42 3.58 -11.11
N LEU A 122 -3.22 4.28 -10.29
CA LEU A 122 -4.34 5.08 -10.80
C LEU A 122 -3.87 6.23 -11.69
N GLY A 123 -2.75 6.85 -11.36
CA GLY A 123 -2.12 7.86 -12.20
C GLY A 123 -1.76 7.31 -13.58
N HIS A 124 -1.07 6.19 -13.62
CA HIS A 124 -0.69 5.53 -14.88
C HIS A 124 -1.91 5.07 -15.68
N MET A 125 -2.90 4.48 -15.04
CA MET A 125 -4.14 4.07 -15.73
C MET A 125 -4.93 5.24 -16.32
N GLY A 126 -4.82 6.42 -15.73
CA GLY A 126 -5.47 7.63 -16.26
C GLY A 126 -4.72 8.30 -17.41
N VAL A 127 -3.40 8.12 -17.50
CA VAL A 127 -2.54 8.84 -18.45
C VAL A 127 -2.11 7.98 -19.64
N ILE A 128 -1.76 6.71 -19.41
CA ILE A 128 -1.21 5.84 -20.46
C ILE A 128 -2.19 5.51 -21.59
N PRO A 129 -3.50 5.32 -21.35
CA PRO A 129 -4.47 5.03 -22.43
C PRO A 129 -4.76 6.22 -23.35
N ASN A 130 -4.35 7.43 -23.00
CA ASN A 130 -4.58 8.66 -23.77
C ASN A 130 -3.30 9.11 -24.48
#